data_69693653195b1932c4153578815bfb6d
#
_entry.id   69693653195b1932c4153578815bfb6d
#
_cell.length_a   1.000
_cell.length_b   1.000
_cell.length_c   1.000
_cell.angle_alpha   90.00
_cell.angle_beta   90.00
_cell.angle_gamma   90.00
#
_symmetry.space_group_name_H-M   'P 1'
#
loop_
_entity.id
_entity.type
_entity.pdbx_description
1 polymer ?
#
loop_
_entity_poly.entity_id
_entity_poly.type
_entity_poly.pdbx_seq_one_letter_code
_entity_poly.pdbx_strand_id
1 'polypeptide(L)'
;MAKHLALYPGSFDPITFGHLDVIRRGRRLFDELVVAVGRNPGKQPLFSAEERMSMADALVKEMVKESPGDAPVRVASFEGLTVDFAKSLGATVLLRGVRNLNDLQYEIQQAVTNREVADLETAFVVAGQSFAYTSSSLIRQIAAMGDDMNALKAMVPPLVIEGLKRKKATKHPMLEALRRGEG
;
A
#
# COMPACT_ATOMS: atom_id res chain seq x y z
N MET A 1 -17.16 -17.07 -17.66
CA MET A 1 -17.24 -15.69 -17.23
C MET A 1 -15.86 -15.06 -17.37
N ALA A 2 -15.77 -13.77 -17.76
CA ALA A 2 -14.49 -13.08 -17.79
C ALA A 2 -13.92 -12.97 -16.36
N LYS A 3 -12.62 -13.21 -16.20
CA LYS A 3 -11.96 -13.04 -14.89
C LYS A 3 -11.86 -11.56 -14.54
N HIS A 4 -12.22 -11.21 -13.32
CA HIS A 4 -12.07 -9.87 -12.78
C HIS A 4 -10.71 -9.74 -12.08
N LEU A 5 -9.73 -9.18 -12.78
CA LEU A 5 -8.43 -8.83 -12.24
C LEU A 5 -8.49 -7.44 -11.62
N ALA A 6 -8.23 -7.34 -10.31
CA ALA A 6 -8.11 -6.07 -9.63
C ALA A 6 -6.63 -5.65 -9.46
N LEU A 7 -6.36 -4.36 -9.67
CA LEU A 7 -5.05 -3.76 -9.35
C LEU A 7 -5.19 -2.92 -8.08
N TYR A 8 -4.39 -3.20 -7.06
CA TYR A 8 -4.27 -2.39 -5.85
C TYR A 8 -2.96 -1.59 -5.87
N PRO A 9 -2.98 -0.36 -6.39
CA PRO A 9 -1.79 0.48 -6.48
C PRO A 9 -1.54 1.24 -5.19
N GLY A 10 -0.26 1.41 -4.85
CA GLY A 10 0.15 2.21 -3.71
C GLY A 10 1.66 2.41 -3.64
N SER A 11 2.09 3.35 -2.81
CA SER A 11 3.52 3.51 -2.51
C SER A 11 4.03 2.43 -1.56
N PHE A 12 3.19 2.00 -0.60
CA PHE A 12 3.53 1.02 0.44
C PHE A 12 4.85 1.33 1.17
N ASP A 13 5.01 2.57 1.57
CA ASP A 13 6.26 3.11 2.15
C ASP A 13 6.10 3.56 3.62
N PRO A 14 5.99 2.61 4.57
CA PRO A 14 5.89 1.18 4.40
C PRO A 14 4.46 0.64 4.22
N ILE A 15 4.37 -0.65 3.91
CA ILE A 15 3.11 -1.42 4.00
C ILE A 15 2.64 -1.50 5.46
N THR A 16 1.32 -1.41 5.68
CA THR A 16 0.69 -1.40 7.02
C THR A 16 -0.36 -2.49 7.15
N PHE A 17 -0.84 -2.77 8.35
CA PHE A 17 -1.98 -3.68 8.54
C PHE A 17 -3.24 -3.20 7.81
N GLY A 18 -3.44 -1.88 7.67
CA GLY A 18 -4.53 -1.34 6.86
C GLY A 18 -4.44 -1.74 5.39
N HIS A 19 -3.24 -1.72 4.81
CA HIS A 19 -3.04 -2.22 3.44
C HIS A 19 -3.30 -3.73 3.34
N LEU A 20 -2.84 -4.51 4.31
CA LEU A 20 -3.06 -5.95 4.35
C LEU A 20 -4.55 -6.31 4.54
N ASP A 21 -5.31 -5.51 5.30
CA ASP A 21 -6.76 -5.67 5.42
C ASP A 21 -7.45 -5.48 4.07
N VAL A 22 -7.11 -4.43 3.32
CA VAL A 22 -7.65 -4.20 1.97
C VAL A 22 -7.30 -5.35 1.03
N ILE A 23 -6.04 -5.84 1.05
CA ILE A 23 -5.61 -6.98 0.23
C ILE A 23 -6.43 -8.23 0.60
N ARG A 24 -6.53 -8.57 1.89
CA ARG A 24 -7.28 -9.75 2.36
C ARG A 24 -8.74 -9.70 1.93
N ARG A 25 -9.37 -8.55 1.99
CA ARG A 25 -10.77 -8.37 1.60
C ARG A 25 -10.94 -8.34 0.09
N GLY A 26 -10.01 -7.72 -0.63
CA GLY A 26 -9.99 -7.71 -2.10
C GLY A 26 -9.91 -9.12 -2.69
N ARG A 27 -9.15 -10.02 -2.09
CA ARG A 27 -9.04 -11.43 -2.50
C ARG A 27 -10.38 -12.20 -2.48
N ARG A 28 -11.35 -11.72 -1.71
CA ARG A 28 -12.69 -12.32 -1.62
C ARG A 28 -13.69 -11.72 -2.61
N LEU A 29 -13.32 -10.61 -3.26
CA LEU A 29 -14.20 -9.85 -4.14
C LEU A 29 -13.85 -10.07 -5.62
N PHE A 30 -12.61 -10.44 -5.92
CA PHE A 30 -12.09 -10.54 -7.28
C PHE A 30 -11.48 -11.93 -7.52
N ASP A 31 -11.31 -12.28 -8.80
CA ASP A 31 -10.75 -13.58 -9.20
C ASP A 31 -9.21 -13.59 -9.13
N GLU A 32 -8.59 -12.43 -9.22
CA GLU A 32 -7.15 -12.22 -9.10
C GLU A 32 -6.87 -10.81 -8.58
N LEU A 33 -5.83 -10.64 -7.75
CA LEU A 33 -5.40 -9.34 -7.24
C LEU A 33 -3.91 -9.11 -7.53
N VAL A 34 -3.58 -7.94 -8.04
CA VAL A 34 -2.19 -7.47 -8.17
C VAL A 34 -1.96 -6.31 -7.22
N VAL A 35 -1.04 -6.47 -6.29
CA VAL A 35 -0.54 -5.38 -5.43
C VAL A 35 0.57 -4.68 -6.20
N ALA A 36 0.35 -3.42 -6.59
CA ALA A 36 1.26 -2.68 -7.47
C ALA A 36 2.01 -1.60 -6.69
N VAL A 37 3.31 -1.80 -6.51
CA VAL A 37 4.21 -0.86 -5.83
C VAL A 37 4.66 0.20 -6.81
N GLY A 38 4.17 1.44 -6.63
CA GLY A 38 4.54 2.57 -7.48
C GLY A 38 5.98 3.04 -7.21
N ARG A 39 6.74 3.24 -8.31
CA ARG A 39 8.03 3.93 -8.32
C ARG A 39 7.79 5.36 -8.75
N ASN A 40 8.07 6.32 -7.89
CA ASN A 40 8.00 7.74 -8.23
C ASN A 40 9.40 8.34 -8.20
N PRO A 41 10.03 8.58 -9.35
CA PRO A 41 11.40 9.11 -9.42
C PRO A 41 11.57 10.49 -8.77
N GLY A 42 10.50 11.28 -8.67
CA GLY A 42 10.50 12.62 -8.08
C GLY A 42 10.38 12.66 -6.56
N LYS A 43 10.20 11.51 -5.89
CA LYS A 43 10.10 11.44 -4.43
C LYS A 43 11.20 10.54 -3.86
N GLN A 44 11.82 10.98 -2.77
CA GLN A 44 12.73 10.12 -2.01
C GLN A 44 11.89 9.28 -1.04
N PRO A 45 11.73 7.96 -1.26
CA PRO A 45 11.00 7.10 -0.34
C PRO A 45 11.89 6.72 0.85
N LEU A 46 11.27 6.29 1.97
CA LEU A 46 12.00 5.73 3.10
C LEU A 46 12.59 4.35 2.75
N PHE A 47 11.80 3.52 2.09
CA PHE A 47 12.21 2.21 1.60
C PHE A 47 12.37 2.25 0.07
N SER A 48 13.45 1.69 -0.46
CA SER A 48 13.62 1.56 -1.90
C SER A 48 12.47 0.76 -2.52
N ALA A 49 12.28 0.85 -3.83
CA ALA A 49 11.23 0.09 -4.50
C ALA A 49 11.39 -1.42 -4.28
N GLU A 50 12.63 -1.91 -4.28
CA GLU A 50 12.98 -3.31 -4.05
C GLU A 50 12.66 -3.74 -2.62
N GLU A 51 12.96 -2.90 -1.62
CA GLU A 51 12.62 -3.16 -0.22
C GLU A 51 11.09 -3.23 -0.03
N ARG A 52 10.35 -2.28 -0.63
CA ARG A 52 8.87 -2.26 -0.54
C ARG A 52 8.23 -3.46 -1.23
N MET A 53 8.74 -3.84 -2.39
CA MET A 53 8.35 -5.05 -3.10
C MET A 53 8.61 -6.31 -2.26
N SER A 54 9.81 -6.44 -1.71
CA SER A 54 10.20 -7.60 -0.90
C SER A 54 9.33 -7.73 0.36
N MET A 55 9.05 -6.62 1.06
CA MET A 55 8.16 -6.62 2.22
C MET A 55 6.73 -7.02 1.84
N ALA A 56 6.19 -6.44 0.77
CA ALA A 56 4.85 -6.74 0.30
C ALA A 56 4.72 -8.22 -0.12
N ASP A 57 5.68 -8.73 -0.87
CA ASP A 57 5.69 -10.11 -1.36
C ASP A 57 5.75 -11.12 -0.21
N ALA A 58 6.62 -10.89 0.78
CA ALA A 58 6.73 -11.75 1.96
C ALA A 58 5.40 -11.82 2.74
N LEU A 59 4.78 -10.66 3.01
CA LEU A 59 3.54 -10.55 3.77
C LEU A 59 2.33 -11.10 2.99
N VAL A 60 2.28 -10.90 1.68
CA VAL A 60 1.26 -11.47 0.80
C VAL A 60 1.36 -12.99 0.76
N LYS A 61 2.58 -13.54 0.63
CA LYS A 61 2.80 -14.99 0.65
C LYS A 61 2.35 -15.64 1.97
N GLU A 62 2.61 -14.98 3.10
CA GLU A 62 2.11 -15.43 4.40
C GLU A 62 0.58 -15.44 4.44
N MET A 63 -0.05 -14.33 4.04
CA MET A 63 -1.51 -14.20 3.97
C MET A 63 -2.16 -15.25 3.05
N VAL A 64 -1.55 -15.56 1.91
CA VAL A 64 -2.05 -16.58 0.98
C VAL A 64 -2.01 -17.98 1.61
N LYS A 65 -0.99 -18.29 2.39
CA LYS A 65 -0.89 -19.57 3.13
C LYS A 65 -1.97 -19.70 4.21
N GLU A 66 -2.32 -18.58 4.87
CA GLU A 66 -3.38 -18.57 5.89
C GLU A 66 -4.78 -18.78 5.31
N SER A 67 -5.02 -18.36 4.06
CA SER A 67 -6.33 -18.42 3.40
C SER A 67 -6.19 -18.89 1.94
N PRO A 68 -5.87 -20.16 1.70
CA PRO A 68 -5.56 -20.67 0.35
C PRO A 68 -6.77 -20.72 -0.59
N GLY A 69 -8.00 -20.67 -0.05
CA GLY A 69 -9.25 -20.67 -0.84
C GLY A 69 -9.64 -19.31 -1.44
N ASP A 70 -9.01 -18.22 -0.99
CA ASP A 70 -9.26 -16.88 -1.57
C ASP A 70 -8.44 -16.69 -2.87
N ALA A 71 -8.76 -15.65 -3.65
CA ALA A 71 -8.10 -15.36 -4.93
C ALA A 71 -6.57 -15.27 -4.81
N PRO A 72 -5.82 -15.68 -5.85
CA PRO A 72 -4.37 -15.51 -5.89
C PRO A 72 -3.98 -14.02 -5.89
N VAL A 73 -2.85 -13.73 -5.25
CA VAL A 73 -2.27 -12.39 -5.22
C VAL A 73 -0.83 -12.45 -5.70
N ARG A 74 -0.45 -11.51 -6.53
CA ARG A 74 0.95 -11.27 -6.89
C ARG A 74 1.34 -9.82 -6.62
N VAL A 75 2.61 -9.59 -6.38
CA VAL A 75 3.17 -8.25 -6.17
C VAL A 75 3.96 -7.87 -7.42
N ALA A 76 3.79 -6.65 -7.88
CA ALA A 76 4.50 -6.10 -9.02
C ALA A 76 4.93 -4.65 -8.73
N SER A 77 5.91 -4.14 -9.44
CA SER A 77 6.25 -2.71 -9.41
C SER A 77 5.96 -2.07 -10.76
N PHE A 78 5.69 -0.76 -10.74
CA PHE A 78 5.45 0.00 -11.95
C PHE A 78 5.99 1.43 -11.84
N GLU A 79 6.21 2.03 -12.99
CA GLU A 79 6.53 3.43 -13.17
C GLU A 79 5.51 4.07 -14.13
N GLY A 80 5.34 5.37 -14.05
CA GLY A 80 4.38 6.09 -14.89
C GLY A 80 2.94 6.04 -14.36
N LEU A 81 1.96 6.07 -15.27
CA LEU A 81 0.56 6.14 -14.90
C LEU A 81 0.02 4.79 -14.43
N THR A 82 -0.69 4.81 -13.33
CA THR A 82 -1.36 3.63 -12.76
C THR A 82 -2.32 2.97 -13.75
N VAL A 83 -3.04 3.78 -14.51
CA VAL A 83 -4.03 3.29 -15.49
C VAL A 83 -3.38 2.58 -16.66
N ASP A 84 -2.21 3.04 -17.13
CA ASP A 84 -1.48 2.38 -18.21
C ASP A 84 -0.95 1.02 -17.75
N PHE A 85 -0.43 0.97 -16.53
CA PHE A 85 0.00 -0.30 -15.94
C PHE A 85 -1.17 -1.26 -15.72
N ALA A 86 -2.31 -0.77 -15.24
CA ALA A 86 -3.53 -1.58 -15.10
C ALA A 86 -3.96 -2.19 -16.44
N LYS A 87 -4.03 -1.37 -17.50
CA LYS A 87 -4.36 -1.83 -18.87
C LYS A 87 -3.36 -2.86 -19.38
N SER A 88 -2.07 -2.66 -19.17
CA SER A 88 -1.02 -3.61 -19.60
C SER A 88 -1.15 -5.00 -18.98
N LEU A 89 -1.78 -5.09 -17.81
CA LEU A 89 -2.05 -6.33 -17.10
C LEU A 89 -3.43 -6.93 -17.43
N GLY A 90 -4.28 -6.21 -18.16
CA GLY A 90 -5.68 -6.58 -18.36
C GLY A 90 -6.52 -6.44 -17.11
N ALA A 91 -6.13 -5.55 -16.17
CA ALA A 91 -6.93 -5.27 -14.98
C ALA A 91 -8.24 -4.58 -15.37
N THR A 92 -9.35 -5.04 -14.79
CA THR A 92 -10.69 -4.53 -15.06
C THR A 92 -11.14 -3.51 -14.04
N VAL A 93 -10.43 -3.39 -12.90
CA VAL A 93 -10.79 -2.50 -11.80
C VAL A 93 -9.56 -2.11 -10.98
N LEU A 94 -9.56 -0.87 -10.50
CA LEU A 94 -8.64 -0.42 -9.44
C LEU A 94 -9.27 -0.69 -8.07
N LEU A 95 -8.54 -1.31 -7.17
CA LEU A 95 -8.94 -1.47 -5.77
C LEU A 95 -8.32 -0.35 -4.94
N ARG A 96 -9.13 0.30 -4.11
CA ARG A 96 -8.65 1.36 -3.20
C ARG A 96 -9.20 1.15 -1.80
N GLY A 97 -8.38 1.41 -0.79
CA GLY A 97 -8.79 1.41 0.61
C GLY A 97 -9.20 2.81 1.06
N VAL A 98 -10.36 2.92 1.71
CA VAL A 98 -10.85 4.18 2.29
C VAL A 98 -10.93 4.04 3.80
N ARG A 99 -10.34 4.96 4.55
CA ARG A 99 -10.30 4.92 6.02
C ARG A 99 -11.25 5.91 6.66
N ASN A 100 -11.47 7.07 6.02
CA ASN A 100 -12.29 8.16 6.52
C ASN A 100 -12.84 9.02 5.36
N LEU A 101 -13.65 10.01 5.69
CA LEU A 101 -14.30 10.88 4.69
C LEU A 101 -13.30 11.72 3.87
N ASN A 102 -12.20 12.15 4.47
CA ASN A 102 -11.19 12.93 3.75
C ASN A 102 -10.47 12.08 2.70
N ASP A 103 -10.13 10.82 3.05
CA ASP A 103 -9.61 9.85 2.08
C ASP A 103 -10.61 9.65 0.94
N LEU A 104 -11.89 9.42 1.29
CA LEU A 104 -12.94 9.15 0.30
C LEU A 104 -13.08 10.27 -0.73
N GLN A 105 -13.05 11.52 -0.30
CA GLN A 105 -13.15 12.65 -1.21
C GLN A 105 -12.03 12.66 -2.26
N TYR A 106 -10.80 12.44 -1.82
CA TYR A 106 -9.64 12.37 -2.71
C TYR A 106 -9.73 11.15 -3.65
N GLU A 107 -10.08 10.00 -3.12
CA GLU A 107 -10.19 8.76 -3.88
C GLU A 107 -11.32 8.81 -4.92
N ILE A 108 -12.44 9.48 -4.63
CA ILE A 108 -13.50 9.71 -5.62
C ILE A 108 -12.99 10.57 -6.79
N GLN A 109 -12.23 11.64 -6.51
CA GLN A 109 -11.64 12.46 -7.58
C GLN A 109 -10.71 11.63 -8.48
N GLN A 110 -9.87 10.79 -7.88
CA GLN A 110 -9.00 9.89 -8.63
C GLN A 110 -9.81 8.86 -9.44
N ALA A 111 -10.86 8.29 -8.86
CA ALA A 111 -11.72 7.32 -9.55
C ALA A 111 -12.40 7.93 -10.79
N VAL A 112 -12.97 9.12 -10.65
CA VAL A 112 -13.58 9.84 -11.78
C VAL A 112 -12.53 10.10 -12.86
N THR A 113 -11.35 10.59 -12.49
CA THR A 113 -10.27 10.86 -13.45
C THR A 113 -9.85 9.56 -14.16
N ASN A 114 -9.65 8.46 -13.43
CA ASN A 114 -9.23 7.18 -14.01
C ASN A 114 -10.27 6.64 -15.00
N ARG A 115 -11.55 6.79 -14.70
CA ARG A 115 -12.63 6.40 -15.60
C ARG A 115 -12.64 7.28 -16.87
N GLU A 116 -12.53 8.59 -16.74
CA GLU A 116 -12.56 9.51 -17.89
C GLU A 116 -11.34 9.32 -18.83
N VAL A 117 -10.14 9.11 -18.28
CA VAL A 117 -8.91 9.02 -19.09
C VAL A 117 -8.62 7.60 -19.58
N ALA A 118 -9.18 6.59 -18.93
CA ALA A 118 -8.75 5.21 -19.17
C ALA A 118 -9.89 4.19 -19.26
N ASP A 119 -11.14 4.60 -19.05
CA ASP A 119 -12.29 3.69 -18.95
C ASP A 119 -12.05 2.56 -17.92
N LEU A 120 -11.51 2.94 -16.75
CA LEU A 120 -11.15 2.00 -15.70
C LEU A 120 -11.89 2.36 -14.41
N GLU A 121 -12.73 1.44 -13.95
CA GLU A 121 -13.52 1.61 -12.73
C GLU A 121 -12.68 1.43 -11.47
N THR A 122 -13.17 1.99 -10.36
CA THR A 122 -12.53 1.88 -9.04
C THR A 122 -13.51 1.30 -8.03
N ALA A 123 -13.09 0.24 -7.35
CA ALA A 123 -13.79 -0.33 -6.23
C ALA A 123 -13.17 0.13 -4.91
N PHE A 124 -14.01 0.54 -3.96
CA PHE A 124 -13.57 0.97 -2.64
C PHE A 124 -13.83 -0.10 -1.58
N VAL A 125 -12.83 -0.37 -0.76
CA VAL A 125 -12.93 -1.19 0.45
C VAL A 125 -12.75 -0.27 1.65
N VAL A 126 -13.77 -0.19 2.51
CA VAL A 126 -13.66 0.60 3.75
C VAL A 126 -12.80 -0.16 4.74
N ALA A 127 -11.69 0.42 5.17
CA ALA A 127 -10.76 -0.19 6.12
C ALA A 127 -11.47 -0.49 7.45
N GLY A 128 -11.05 -1.57 8.11
CA GLY A 128 -11.54 -1.90 9.45
C GLY A 128 -11.25 -0.77 10.45
N GLN A 129 -12.11 -0.63 11.48
CA GLN A 129 -11.99 0.45 12.49
C GLN A 129 -10.60 0.53 13.12
N SER A 130 -9.96 -0.62 13.37
CA SER A 130 -8.61 -0.68 13.95
C SER A 130 -7.53 -0.01 13.09
N PHE A 131 -7.79 0.24 11.81
CA PHE A 131 -6.84 0.80 10.85
C PHE A 131 -7.22 2.20 10.35
N ALA A 132 -8.35 2.75 10.81
CA ALA A 132 -8.89 4.03 10.36
C ALA A 132 -7.92 5.20 10.51
N TYR A 133 -7.04 5.14 11.50
CA TYR A 133 -6.06 6.19 11.80
C TYR A 133 -4.63 5.81 11.41
N THR A 134 -4.42 4.68 10.74
CA THR A 134 -3.09 4.23 10.33
C THR A 134 -2.75 4.71 8.94
N SER A 135 -1.65 5.45 8.77
CA SER A 135 -1.10 5.82 7.47
C SER A 135 0.41 5.59 7.43
N SER A 136 0.97 5.34 6.24
CA SER A 136 2.42 5.22 6.08
C SER A 136 3.16 6.50 6.49
N SER A 137 2.56 7.67 6.28
CA SER A 137 3.14 8.95 6.72
C SER A 137 3.22 9.04 8.24
N LEU A 138 2.15 8.67 8.96
CA LEU A 138 2.15 8.62 10.42
C LEU A 138 3.20 7.62 10.94
N ILE A 139 3.32 6.45 10.32
CA ILE A 139 4.34 5.47 10.69
C ILE A 139 5.75 6.05 10.56
N ARG A 140 6.05 6.75 9.45
CA ARG A 140 7.35 7.39 9.25
C ARG A 140 7.62 8.49 10.29
N GLN A 141 6.61 9.31 10.64
CA GLN A 141 6.73 10.34 11.66
C GLN A 141 7.02 9.72 13.04
N ILE A 142 6.26 8.69 13.45
CA ILE A 142 6.51 8.00 14.72
C ILE A 142 7.91 7.37 14.72
N ALA A 143 8.34 6.74 13.62
CA ALA A 143 9.67 6.15 13.51
C ALA A 143 10.79 7.21 13.60
N ALA A 144 10.57 8.41 13.05
CA ALA A 144 11.54 9.50 13.10
C ALA A 144 11.68 10.07 14.53
N MET A 145 10.56 10.32 15.20
CA MET A 145 10.50 11.05 16.47
C MET A 145 10.61 10.11 17.68
N GLY A 146 10.03 8.92 17.62
CA GLY A 146 9.94 7.99 18.75
C GLY A 146 11.23 7.20 18.97
N ASP A 147 11.64 7.01 20.21
CA ASP A 147 12.78 6.14 20.55
C ASP A 147 12.36 4.68 20.63
N ASP A 148 11.11 4.42 20.99
CA ASP A 148 10.56 3.06 21.06
C ASP A 148 9.60 2.76 19.87
N MET A 149 9.94 1.74 19.10
CA MET A 149 9.12 1.25 17.99
C MET A 149 7.96 0.34 18.44
N ASN A 150 7.80 0.07 19.75
CA ASN A 150 6.73 -0.78 20.24
C ASN A 150 5.33 -0.22 19.96
N ALA A 151 5.18 1.10 19.95
CA ALA A 151 3.94 1.77 19.58
C ALA A 151 3.45 1.39 18.17
N LEU A 152 4.34 0.98 17.28
CA LEU A 152 4.01 0.61 15.90
C LEU A 152 3.50 -0.83 15.75
N LYS A 153 3.61 -1.69 16.78
CA LYS A 153 3.21 -3.11 16.72
C LYS A 153 1.73 -3.32 16.36
N ALA A 154 0.86 -2.38 16.71
CA ALA A 154 -0.55 -2.44 16.37
C ALA A 154 -0.85 -1.94 14.94
N MET A 155 0.11 -1.32 14.27
CA MET A 155 -0.09 -0.61 13.00
C MET A 155 0.61 -1.28 11.81
N VAL A 156 1.77 -1.92 12.07
CA VAL A 156 2.59 -2.53 11.02
C VAL A 156 3.12 -3.90 11.44
N PRO A 157 3.35 -4.81 10.47
CA PRO A 157 3.94 -6.11 10.72
C PRO A 157 5.36 -6.03 11.32
N PRO A 158 5.82 -7.08 12.05
CA PRO A 158 7.16 -7.12 12.62
C PRO A 158 8.28 -6.90 11.60
N LEU A 159 8.15 -7.44 10.41
CA LEU A 159 9.09 -7.25 9.29
C LEU A 159 9.31 -5.76 8.96
N VAL A 160 8.25 -4.97 9.00
CA VAL A 160 8.30 -3.51 8.77
C VAL A 160 9.00 -2.82 9.93
N ILE A 161 8.71 -3.21 11.19
CA ILE A 161 9.38 -2.66 12.37
C ILE A 161 10.90 -2.85 12.29
N GLU A 162 11.35 -4.04 11.91
CA GLU A 162 12.79 -4.31 11.73
C GLU A 162 13.40 -3.45 10.60
N GLY A 163 12.66 -3.24 9.52
CA GLY A 163 13.06 -2.32 8.46
C GLY A 163 13.22 -0.87 8.97
N LEU A 164 12.24 -0.38 9.73
CA LEU A 164 12.26 0.97 10.31
C LEU A 164 13.43 1.15 11.29
N LYS A 165 13.70 0.15 12.14
CA LYS A 165 14.87 0.17 13.04
C LYS A 165 16.19 0.30 12.26
N ARG A 166 16.36 -0.47 11.18
CA ARG A 166 17.55 -0.36 10.31
C ARG A 166 17.68 1.03 9.70
N LYS A 167 16.58 1.61 9.15
CA LYS A 167 16.59 2.96 8.57
C LYS A 167 16.94 4.03 9.61
N LYS A 168 16.45 3.89 10.85
CA LYS A 168 16.79 4.78 11.95
C LYS A 168 18.26 4.66 12.37
N ALA A 169 18.76 3.43 12.51
CA ALA A 169 20.15 3.16 12.89
C ALA A 169 21.15 3.73 11.86
N THR A 170 20.79 3.72 10.57
CA THR A 170 21.60 4.30 9.49
C THR A 170 21.36 5.80 9.29
N LYS A 171 20.58 6.47 10.15
CA LYS A 171 20.25 7.90 10.04
C LYS A 171 19.73 8.26 8.64
N HIS A 172 18.75 7.49 8.16
CA HIS A 172 18.22 7.70 6.81
C HIS A 172 17.74 9.16 6.62
N PRO A 173 18.12 9.86 5.52
CA PRO A 173 17.88 11.29 5.33
C PRO A 173 16.42 11.72 5.53
N MET A 174 15.46 10.92 5.06
CA MET A 174 14.03 11.20 5.26
C MET A 174 13.64 11.22 6.75
N LEU A 175 14.12 10.28 7.57
CA LEU A 175 13.81 10.25 9.00
C LEU A 175 14.45 11.44 9.72
N GLU A 176 15.66 11.82 9.33
CA GLU A 176 16.31 13.00 9.88
C GLU A 176 15.59 14.31 9.49
N ALA A 177 15.12 14.42 8.25
CA ALA A 177 14.31 15.55 7.79
C ALA A 177 12.98 15.65 8.56
N LEU A 178 12.25 14.55 8.71
CA LEU A 178 11.02 14.50 9.52
C LEU A 178 11.27 14.90 10.97
N ARG A 179 12.41 14.48 11.57
CA ARG A 179 12.80 14.84 12.92
C ARG A 179 13.05 16.34 13.09
N ARG A 180 13.53 17.02 12.04
CA ARG A 180 13.73 18.48 12.01
C ARG A 180 12.47 19.27 11.64
N GLY A 181 11.36 18.59 11.30
CA GLY A 181 10.14 19.25 10.84
C GLY A 181 10.17 19.72 9.38
N GLU A 182 11.07 19.15 8.56
CA GLU A 182 11.28 19.49 7.14
C GLU A 182 10.54 18.53 6.20
N GLY A 183 9.45 17.87 6.63
CA GLY A 183 8.76 16.81 5.90
C GLY A 183 7.37 17.17 5.39
#